data_9d0449e21dc7e2e3cfa5b3b0cd123f15
#
_entry.id   9d0449e21dc7e2e3cfa5b3b0cd123f15
#
_cell.length_a   1.000
_cell.length_b   1.000
_cell.length_c   1.000
_cell.angle_alpha   90.00
_cell.angle_beta   90.00
_cell.angle_gamma   90.00
#
_symmetry.space_group_name_H-M   'P 1'
#
loop_
_entity.id
_entity.type
_entity.pdbx_description
1 polymer ?
#
loop_
_entity_poly.entity_id
_entity_poly.type
_entity_poly.pdbx_seq_one_letter_code
_entity_poly.pdbx_strand_id
1 'polypeptide(L)'
;MYIPPGFIVITCEPVNEEAFRAWATNNGGVWQQSRITWEFPSGCEIVAYLETPTEKQAADWTPRMHAPPQSVIYVVIEEYASSDDEQWTPLIRALLTQWDSYAYDSTVLEWISALLRDVLPPERIIRYEPPPLSAGPAWIWVDSKYTKNEAYQQ
;
A
#
# COMPACT_ATOMS: atom_id res chain seq x y z
N MET A 1 -9.23 -2.10 -17.37
CA MET A 1 -8.54 -3.05 -16.49
C MET A 1 -8.94 -2.80 -15.04
N TYR A 2 -9.28 -3.86 -14.35
CA TYR A 2 -9.63 -3.74 -12.93
C TYR A 2 -8.34 -3.72 -12.10
N ILE A 3 -8.25 -2.73 -11.23
CA ILE A 3 -7.13 -2.62 -10.31
C ILE A 3 -7.69 -2.75 -8.90
N PRO A 4 -7.31 -3.80 -8.16
CA PRO A 4 -7.85 -3.98 -6.81
C PRO A 4 -7.49 -2.81 -5.90
N PRO A 5 -8.36 -2.47 -4.97
CA PRO A 5 -8.04 -1.42 -4.01
C PRO A 5 -6.84 -1.82 -3.15
N GLY A 6 -6.04 -0.84 -2.78
CA GLY A 6 -4.86 -1.12 -1.98
C GLY A 6 -4.14 0.14 -1.59
N PHE A 7 -3.05 -0.06 -0.87
CA PHE A 7 -2.18 1.03 -0.47
C PHE A 7 -0.78 0.46 -0.25
N ILE A 8 0.17 1.33 0.02
CA ILE A 8 1.56 0.93 0.23
C ILE A 8 2.00 1.41 1.60
N VAL A 9 2.63 0.50 2.38
CA VAL A 9 3.26 0.86 3.64
C VAL A 9 4.74 1.08 3.35
N ILE A 10 5.24 2.27 3.71
CA ILE A 10 6.64 2.63 3.47
C ILE A 10 7.32 2.72 4.82
N THR A 11 8.31 1.86 5.07
CA THR A 11 8.97 1.86 6.37
C THR A 11 10.23 2.69 6.35
N CYS A 12 10.50 3.35 7.47
CA CYS A 12 11.72 4.12 7.67
C CYS A 12 12.82 3.28 8.31
N GLU A 13 12.54 2.02 8.60
CA GLU A 13 13.51 1.09 9.14
C GLU A 13 13.52 -0.15 8.25
N PRO A 14 14.65 -0.84 8.15
CA PRO A 14 14.70 -2.03 7.31
C PRO A 14 13.83 -3.13 7.88
N VAL A 15 13.03 -3.73 7.01
CA VAL A 15 12.21 -4.89 7.35
C VAL A 15 12.63 -6.00 6.41
N ASN A 16 13.22 -7.06 6.97
CA ASN A 16 13.61 -8.18 6.13
C ASN A 16 12.45 -9.18 6.02
N GLU A 17 12.62 -10.11 5.09
CA GLU A 17 11.56 -11.09 4.82
C GLU A 17 11.22 -11.91 6.05
N GLU A 18 12.21 -12.27 6.84
CA GLU A 18 11.99 -13.09 8.02
C GLU A 18 11.14 -12.36 9.05
N ALA A 19 11.45 -11.09 9.29
CA ALA A 19 10.69 -10.30 10.26
C ALA A 19 9.26 -10.07 9.78
N PHE A 20 9.10 -9.77 8.49
CA PHE A 20 7.78 -9.58 7.92
C PHE A 20 6.95 -10.85 8.00
N ARG A 21 7.54 -11.97 7.62
CA ARG A 21 6.87 -13.26 7.66
C ARG A 21 6.46 -13.63 9.09
N ALA A 22 7.35 -13.43 10.06
CA ALA A 22 7.06 -13.76 11.43
C ALA A 22 5.90 -12.93 11.97
N TRP A 23 5.92 -11.63 11.71
CA TRP A 23 4.85 -10.76 12.15
C TRP A 23 3.53 -11.17 11.52
N ALA A 24 3.55 -11.42 10.21
CA ALA A 24 2.33 -11.71 9.47
C ALA A 24 1.69 -13.02 9.91
N THR A 25 2.51 -14.06 10.08
CA THR A 25 1.97 -15.35 10.51
C THR A 25 1.48 -15.30 11.95
N ASN A 26 2.12 -14.50 12.80
CA ASN A 26 1.63 -14.31 14.17
C ASN A 26 0.29 -13.56 14.19
N ASN A 27 -0.06 -12.91 13.11
CA ASN A 27 -1.33 -12.20 13.00
C ASN A 27 -2.33 -12.92 12.10
N GLY A 28 -2.12 -14.21 11.89
CA GLY A 28 -3.09 -15.05 11.19
C GLY A 28 -2.90 -15.15 9.69
N GLY A 29 -1.84 -14.57 9.16
CA GLY A 29 -1.58 -14.64 7.73
C GLY A 29 -0.96 -15.97 7.32
N VAL A 30 -1.13 -16.32 6.06
CA VAL A 30 -0.57 -17.54 5.49
C VAL A 30 0.50 -17.15 4.47
N TRP A 31 1.72 -17.60 4.72
CA TRP A 31 2.85 -17.32 3.83
C TRP A 31 2.81 -18.30 2.67
N GLN A 32 2.81 -17.76 1.46
CA GLN A 32 2.80 -18.58 0.27
C GLN A 32 3.37 -17.79 -0.89
N GLN A 33 4.39 -18.35 -1.54
CA GLN A 33 4.98 -17.74 -2.73
C GLN A 33 5.44 -16.29 -2.49
N SER A 34 6.12 -16.09 -1.38
CA SER A 34 6.73 -14.80 -1.02
C SER A 34 5.73 -13.70 -0.72
N ARG A 35 4.51 -14.08 -0.37
CA ARG A 35 3.51 -13.11 0.05
C ARG A 35 2.65 -13.70 1.15
N ILE A 36 1.93 -12.82 1.85
CA ILE A 36 1.04 -13.21 2.93
C ILE A 36 -0.38 -12.98 2.48
N THR A 37 -1.26 -13.92 2.79
CA THR A 37 -2.69 -13.78 2.50
C THR A 37 -3.47 -13.97 3.78
N TRP A 38 -4.43 -13.09 4.03
CA TRP A 38 -5.43 -13.21 5.08
C TRP A 38 -6.78 -13.37 4.41
N GLU A 39 -7.52 -14.43 4.79
CA GLU A 39 -8.82 -14.70 4.22
C GLU A 39 -9.91 -14.39 5.24
N PHE A 40 -11.02 -13.87 4.76
CA PHE A 40 -12.13 -13.47 5.61
C PHE A 40 -13.38 -14.23 5.20
N PRO A 41 -14.37 -14.35 6.12
CA PRO A 41 -15.54 -15.22 5.87
C PRO A 41 -16.32 -14.91 4.60
N SER A 42 -16.31 -13.67 4.16
CA SER A 42 -17.05 -13.27 2.94
C SER A 42 -16.36 -13.68 1.67
N GLY A 43 -15.13 -14.20 1.74
CA GLY A 43 -14.32 -14.46 0.56
C GLY A 43 -13.35 -13.35 0.24
N CYS A 44 -13.41 -12.24 0.96
CA CYS A 44 -12.45 -11.16 0.79
C CYS A 44 -11.08 -11.62 1.23
N GLU A 45 -10.04 -11.16 0.52
CA GLU A 45 -8.65 -11.47 0.87
C GLU A 45 -7.85 -10.20 0.95
N ILE A 46 -6.95 -10.14 1.93
CA ILE A 46 -5.93 -9.11 1.96
C ILE A 46 -4.60 -9.80 1.67
N VAL A 47 -3.89 -9.28 0.67
CA VAL A 47 -2.60 -9.82 0.25
C VAL A 47 -1.54 -8.77 0.46
N ALA A 48 -0.45 -9.15 1.09
CA ALA A 48 0.66 -8.22 1.32
C ALA A 48 1.97 -8.86 0.92
N TYR A 49 2.86 -8.06 0.34
CA TYR A 49 4.19 -8.55 -0.01
C TYR A 49 5.21 -7.45 0.14
N LEU A 50 6.43 -7.88 0.50
CA LEU A 50 7.54 -7.00 0.83
C LEU A 50 8.43 -6.79 -0.38
N GLU A 51 8.84 -5.54 -0.61
CA GLU A 51 9.72 -5.18 -1.71
C GLU A 51 10.74 -4.16 -1.24
N THR A 52 11.77 -3.99 -2.05
CA THR A 52 12.72 -2.91 -1.83
C THR A 52 12.24 -1.69 -2.62
N PRO A 53 12.33 -0.48 -2.06
CA PRO A 53 11.92 0.71 -2.81
C PRO A 53 12.72 0.85 -4.10
N THR A 54 12.04 1.22 -5.18
CA THR A 54 12.75 1.54 -6.42
C THR A 54 13.46 2.89 -6.27
N GLU A 55 14.39 3.19 -7.18
CA GLU A 55 15.06 4.47 -7.14
C GLU A 55 14.07 5.63 -7.30
N LYS A 56 13.07 5.44 -8.17
CA LYS A 56 12.07 6.47 -8.37
C LYS A 56 11.21 6.66 -7.12
N GLN A 57 10.80 5.57 -6.49
CA GLN A 57 10.03 5.67 -5.24
C GLN A 57 10.83 6.39 -4.17
N ALA A 58 12.11 6.02 -4.02
CA ALA A 58 12.95 6.67 -3.02
C ALA A 58 13.09 8.17 -3.30
N ALA A 59 13.27 8.52 -4.57
CA ALA A 59 13.40 9.93 -4.95
C ALA A 59 12.12 10.70 -4.69
N ASP A 60 10.97 10.09 -4.99
CA ASP A 60 9.69 10.77 -4.83
C ASP A 60 9.27 10.91 -3.37
N TRP A 61 9.58 9.92 -2.55
CA TRP A 61 9.08 9.88 -1.18
C TRP A 61 10.01 10.51 -0.15
N THR A 62 11.32 10.42 -0.34
CA THR A 62 12.29 10.91 0.65
C THR A 62 12.02 12.35 1.10
N PRO A 63 11.69 13.30 0.19
CA PRO A 63 11.44 14.66 0.64
C PRO A 63 10.24 14.82 1.57
N ARG A 64 9.37 13.82 1.61
CA ARG A 64 8.16 13.88 2.43
C ARG A 64 8.27 13.05 3.69
N MET A 65 9.42 12.44 3.94
CA MET A 65 9.60 11.53 5.06
C MET A 65 10.70 12.06 5.97
N HIS A 66 10.63 11.69 7.25
CA HIS A 66 11.68 12.12 8.18
C HIS A 66 12.97 11.31 8.01
N ALA A 67 12.92 10.21 7.25
CA ALA A 67 14.07 9.36 6.97
C ALA A 67 13.82 8.67 5.64
N PRO A 68 14.88 8.23 4.94
CA PRO A 68 14.68 7.57 3.64
C PRO A 68 13.89 6.28 3.76
N PRO A 69 13.13 5.91 2.73
CA PRO A 69 12.40 4.64 2.75
C PRO A 69 13.36 3.46 2.73
N GLN A 70 13.08 2.49 3.58
CA GLN A 70 13.93 1.31 3.70
C GLN A 70 13.27 0.06 3.12
N SER A 71 11.96 -0.07 3.28
CA SER A 71 11.21 -1.21 2.78
C SER A 71 9.82 -0.76 2.37
N VAL A 72 9.21 -1.53 1.49
CA VAL A 72 7.88 -1.22 0.97
C VAL A 72 7.02 -2.48 1.11
N ILE A 73 5.84 -2.33 1.68
CA ILE A 73 4.89 -3.43 1.78
C ILE A 73 3.67 -3.05 0.97
N TYR A 74 3.43 -3.80 -0.10
CA TYR A 74 2.26 -3.59 -0.94
C TYR A 74 1.10 -4.35 -0.32
N VAL A 75 -0.04 -3.67 -0.17
CA VAL A 75 -1.24 -4.25 0.42
C VAL A 75 -2.35 -4.14 -0.61
N VAL A 76 -2.94 -5.27 -0.96
CA VAL A 76 -4.01 -5.36 -1.95
C VAL A 76 -5.20 -6.01 -1.29
N ILE A 77 -6.39 -5.43 -1.49
CA ILE A 77 -7.63 -5.95 -0.93
C ILE A 77 -8.47 -6.46 -2.08
N GLU A 78 -8.67 -7.79 -2.11
CA GLU A 78 -9.40 -8.42 -3.20
C GLU A 78 -10.78 -8.83 -2.74
N GLU A 79 -11.77 -8.63 -3.62
CA GLU A 79 -13.16 -8.98 -3.37
C GLU A 79 -13.66 -8.33 -2.09
N TYR A 80 -13.51 -7.01 -2.05
CA TYR A 80 -13.91 -6.22 -0.88
C TYR A 80 -15.36 -6.49 -0.49
N ALA A 81 -15.58 -6.66 0.81
CA ALA A 81 -16.91 -6.77 1.39
C ALA A 81 -16.94 -5.95 2.66
N SER A 82 -17.84 -4.98 2.73
CA SER A 82 -17.92 -4.10 3.90
C SER A 82 -18.29 -4.86 5.17
N SER A 83 -18.88 -6.05 5.01
CA SER A 83 -19.23 -6.86 6.18
C SER A 83 -18.01 -7.33 6.95
N ASP A 84 -16.81 -7.24 6.36
CA ASP A 84 -15.59 -7.67 7.03
C ASP A 84 -14.84 -6.52 7.68
N ASP A 85 -15.37 -5.30 7.66
CA ASP A 85 -14.64 -4.13 8.16
C ASP A 85 -14.16 -4.30 9.60
N GLU A 86 -14.97 -4.91 10.46
CA GLU A 86 -14.57 -5.11 11.85
C GLU A 86 -13.44 -6.12 12.00
N GLN A 87 -13.28 -6.99 11.01
CA GLN A 87 -12.27 -8.03 11.08
C GLN A 87 -10.94 -7.56 10.52
N TRP A 88 -10.96 -6.80 9.44
CA TRP A 88 -9.71 -6.40 8.81
C TRP A 88 -9.16 -5.07 9.32
N THR A 89 -10.00 -4.19 9.90
CA THR A 89 -9.49 -2.92 10.42
C THR A 89 -8.41 -3.10 11.46
N PRO A 90 -8.55 -4.01 12.44
CA PRO A 90 -7.45 -4.23 13.39
C PRO A 90 -6.18 -4.73 12.73
N LEU A 91 -6.30 -5.55 11.69
CA LEU A 91 -5.14 -6.05 10.97
C LEU A 91 -4.39 -4.93 10.27
N ILE A 92 -5.13 -4.06 9.59
CA ILE A 92 -4.50 -2.95 8.89
C ILE A 92 -3.88 -1.97 9.87
N ARG A 93 -4.57 -1.72 10.99
CA ARG A 93 -3.99 -0.87 12.03
C ARG A 93 -2.69 -1.46 12.55
N ALA A 94 -2.65 -2.77 12.80
CA ALA A 94 -1.44 -3.42 13.26
C ALA A 94 -0.32 -3.31 12.23
N LEU A 95 -0.65 -3.49 10.95
CA LEU A 95 0.34 -3.41 9.89
C LEU A 95 0.94 -2.01 9.79
N LEU A 96 0.11 -0.99 9.91
CA LEU A 96 0.56 0.40 9.77
C LEU A 96 1.35 0.89 10.98
N THR A 97 1.22 0.22 12.12
CA THR A 97 1.88 0.67 13.34
C THR A 97 2.98 -0.27 13.82
N GLN A 98 3.20 -1.38 13.12
CA GLN A 98 4.24 -2.33 13.54
C GLN A 98 5.64 -1.75 13.39
N TRP A 99 5.88 -1.00 12.31
CA TRP A 99 7.17 -0.38 12.06
C TRP A 99 7.00 1.13 11.95
N ASP A 100 8.11 1.85 12.04
CA ASP A 100 8.12 3.29 11.81
C ASP A 100 7.81 3.53 10.33
N SER A 101 6.59 3.90 10.01
CA SER A 101 6.15 3.86 8.63
C SER A 101 5.25 5.02 8.25
N TYR A 102 5.13 5.18 6.94
CA TYR A 102 4.19 6.06 6.27
C TYR A 102 3.28 5.21 5.41
N ALA A 103 2.13 5.72 5.04
CA ALA A 103 1.27 5.07 4.07
C ALA A 103 1.23 5.91 2.80
N TYR A 104 1.33 5.25 1.65
CA TYR A 104 1.16 5.93 0.37
C TYR A 104 -0.23 5.63 -0.13
N ASP A 105 -1.03 6.68 -0.28
CA ASP A 105 -2.43 6.58 -0.68
C ASP A 105 -2.53 6.92 -2.15
N SER A 106 -2.50 5.90 -3.00
CA SER A 106 -2.60 6.07 -4.45
C SER A 106 -4.01 5.78 -4.97
N THR A 107 -4.93 5.44 -4.07
CA THR A 107 -6.25 5.02 -4.47
C THR A 107 -7.21 6.22 -4.53
N VAL A 108 -8.22 6.10 -5.38
CA VAL A 108 -9.30 7.06 -5.41
C VAL A 108 -10.49 6.60 -4.57
N LEU A 109 -10.36 5.48 -3.89
CA LEU A 109 -11.45 4.94 -3.08
C LEU A 109 -11.44 5.59 -1.71
N GLU A 110 -12.52 6.31 -1.42
CA GLU A 110 -12.58 7.11 -0.21
C GLU A 110 -12.50 6.27 1.06
N TRP A 111 -13.02 5.05 1.05
CA TRP A 111 -13.02 4.26 2.27
C TRP A 111 -11.60 3.84 2.68
N ILE A 112 -10.70 3.63 1.72
CA ILE A 112 -9.32 3.35 2.06
C ILE A 112 -8.64 4.59 2.61
N SER A 113 -8.87 5.74 1.96
CA SER A 113 -8.30 7.00 2.44
C SER A 113 -8.77 7.29 3.86
N ALA A 114 -10.06 7.06 4.13
CA ALA A 114 -10.62 7.29 5.45
C ALA A 114 -9.98 6.37 6.49
N LEU A 115 -9.76 5.12 6.12
CA LEU A 115 -9.13 4.16 7.02
C LEU A 115 -7.70 4.57 7.37
N LEU A 116 -6.93 5.00 6.37
CA LEU A 116 -5.56 5.44 6.61
C LEU A 116 -5.53 6.67 7.53
N ARG A 117 -6.44 7.62 7.31
CA ARG A 117 -6.52 8.82 8.16
C ARG A 117 -6.94 8.49 9.59
N ASP A 118 -7.67 7.41 9.77
CA ASP A 118 -8.09 6.98 11.10
C ASP A 118 -6.93 6.37 11.88
N VAL A 119 -5.97 5.79 11.19
CA VAL A 119 -4.86 5.08 11.84
C VAL A 119 -3.62 5.94 11.97
N LEU A 120 -3.31 6.75 10.96
CA LEU A 120 -2.08 7.53 10.92
C LEU A 120 -2.38 9.02 10.89
N PRO A 121 -1.51 9.84 11.51
CA PRO A 121 -1.66 11.30 11.39
C PRO A 121 -1.38 11.74 9.95
N PRO A 122 -1.90 12.92 9.56
CA PRO A 122 -1.74 13.37 8.16
C PRO A 122 -0.30 13.42 7.67
N GLU A 123 0.64 13.75 8.56
CA GLU A 123 2.03 13.87 8.16
C GLU A 123 2.67 12.52 7.84
N ARG A 124 1.99 11.41 8.16
CA ARG A 124 2.46 10.08 7.85
C ARG A 124 1.76 9.48 6.63
N ILE A 125 0.94 10.25 5.94
CA ILE A 125 0.24 9.79 4.76
C ILE A 125 0.73 10.60 3.57
N ILE A 126 1.33 9.89 2.59
CA ILE A 126 1.77 10.50 1.35
C ILE A 126 0.69 10.25 0.33
N ARG A 127 0.07 11.34 -0.16
CA ARG A 127 -0.99 11.21 -1.14
C ARG A 127 -0.43 11.33 -2.54
N TYR A 128 -0.97 10.53 -3.41
CA TYR A 128 -0.68 10.63 -4.81
C TYR A 128 -1.24 11.95 -5.33
N GLU A 129 -0.43 12.69 -6.07
CA GLU A 129 -0.85 13.94 -6.67
C GLU A 129 -0.68 13.86 -8.17
N PRO A 130 -1.77 13.96 -8.93
CA PRO A 130 -1.65 13.91 -10.38
C PRO A 130 -0.86 15.12 -10.88
N PRO A 131 -0.14 14.98 -12.00
CA PRO A 131 0.59 16.11 -12.56
C PRO A 131 -0.39 17.19 -12.99
N PRO A 132 0.07 18.45 -13.04
CA PRO A 132 -0.80 19.53 -13.50
C PRO A 132 -1.23 19.29 -14.95
N LEU A 133 -2.40 19.79 -15.28
CA LEU A 133 -2.95 19.61 -16.63
C LEU A 133 -1.99 20.17 -17.69
N SER A 134 -1.25 21.21 -17.35
CA SER A 134 -0.30 21.80 -18.27
C SER A 134 0.85 20.87 -18.61
N ALA A 135 1.02 19.79 -17.88
CA ALA A 135 2.08 18.82 -18.15
C ALA A 135 1.67 17.79 -19.20
N GLY A 136 0.46 17.92 -19.76
CA GLY A 136 -0.06 17.00 -20.76
C GLY A 136 -1.27 16.25 -20.24
N PRO A 137 -1.83 15.37 -21.06
CA PRO A 137 -2.99 14.60 -20.62
C PRO A 137 -2.66 13.78 -19.40
N ALA A 138 -3.51 13.89 -18.38
CA ALA A 138 -3.26 13.23 -17.10
C ALA A 138 -3.21 11.72 -17.23
N TRP A 139 -3.91 11.16 -18.20
CA TRP A 139 -3.97 9.72 -18.35
C TRP A 139 -2.66 9.10 -18.83
N ILE A 140 -1.77 9.91 -19.39
CA ILE A 140 -0.53 9.39 -19.95
C ILE A 140 0.38 8.79 -18.90
N TRP A 141 0.52 9.42 -17.76
CA TRP A 141 1.51 8.96 -16.81
C TRP A 141 1.01 7.91 -15.84
N VAL A 142 -0.26 7.62 -15.88
CA VAL A 142 -0.76 6.43 -15.19
C VAL A 142 -0.01 5.20 -15.72
N ASP A 143 0.39 5.28 -16.97
CA ASP A 143 1.10 4.22 -17.62
C ASP A 143 2.41 3.86 -16.95
N SER A 144 3.06 4.79 -16.29
CA SER A 144 4.36 4.49 -15.71
C SER A 144 4.31 3.31 -14.77
N LYS A 145 3.15 3.01 -14.28
CA LYS A 145 2.98 1.91 -13.37
C LYS A 145 2.17 0.77 -13.98
N TYR A 146 1.24 1.16 -14.80
CA TYR A 146 0.33 0.20 -15.39
C TYR A 146 0.60 0.07 -16.85
N THR A 147 1.18 0.53 -17.21
CA THR A 147 1.41 0.53 -18.35
C THR A 147 2.32 1.11 -18.84
N LYS A 148 2.34 1.43 -18.92
CA LYS A 148 2.86 2.13 -19.04
C LYS A 148 2.78 2.74 -19.81
N ASN A 149 2.80 3.13 -20.27
CA ASN A 149 2.55 3.81 -20.70
C ASN A 149 2.39 3.60 -21.52
N GLU A 150 2.27 2.79 -21.78
CA GLU A 150 2.10 2.65 -22.02
C GLU A 150 1.34 3.08 -22.26
N ALA A 151 0.93 3.32 -22.68
CA ALA A 151 0.37 3.97 -22.38
C ALA A 151 -0.71 4.15 -21.87
N TYR A 152 -1.27 4.13 -21.57
CA TYR A 152 -1.88 4.39 -20.63
C TYR A 152 -2.46 3.95 -20.63
N GLN A 153 -1.98 3.52 -21.21
CA GLN A 153 -2.14 3.29 -21.04
C GLN A 153 -2.42 2.93 -20.84
N GLN A 154 -2.77 2.50 -21.09
CA GLN A 154 -2.95 2.27 -20.65
C GLN A 154 -3.18 2.14 -20.39
#